data_be9ed7c717ed3d07888d0b7794214b9b
#
_entry.id   be9ed7c717ed3d07888d0b7794214b9b
#
_cell.length_a   1.000
_cell.length_b   1.000
_cell.length_c   1.000
_cell.angle_alpha   90.00
_cell.angle_beta   90.00
_cell.angle_gamma   90.00
#
_symmetry.space_group_name_H-M   'P 1'
#
loop_
_entity.id
_entity.type
_entity.pdbx_description
1 polymer ?
#
loop_
_entity_poly.entity_id
_entity_poly.type
_entity_poly.pdbx_seq_one_letter_code
_entity_poly.pdbx_strand_id
1 'polypeptide(L)'
;MAMVNKYDWLYVDDHARALLHVALTGKISETYNIGGHNELQNIEVVKTVCSILDELVPSKLDGVDKYEQLITYVGDRAGHDVRYAIDATKIDKELNWAPDETFATGIKKTVEWYLENTVWCDRVKDGSYQGERLGVVKS
;
A
#
# COMPACT_ATOMS: atom_id res chain seq x y z
N MET A 1 13.46 12.88 -0.69
CA MET A 1 12.22 13.56 -1.12
C MET A 1 11.26 12.63 -1.85
N ALA A 2 11.33 11.33 -1.60
CA ALA A 2 10.47 10.29 -2.17
C ALA A 2 8.98 10.37 -1.75
N MET A 3 8.63 11.29 -0.86
CA MET A 3 7.28 11.36 -0.30
C MET A 3 6.25 12.10 -1.16
N VAL A 4 6.69 12.75 -2.24
CA VAL A 4 5.80 13.43 -3.21
C VAL A 4 5.41 12.54 -4.38
N ASN A 5 6.00 11.34 -4.47
CA ASN A 5 5.68 10.40 -5.55
C ASN A 5 4.25 9.90 -5.38
N LYS A 6 3.51 9.84 -6.48
CA LYS A 6 2.12 9.39 -6.51
C LYS A 6 2.02 7.99 -7.06
N TYR A 7 1.25 7.15 -6.38
CA TYR A 7 0.95 5.79 -6.80
C TYR A 7 -0.54 5.55 -6.76
N ASP A 8 -1.00 4.64 -7.59
CA ASP A 8 -2.37 4.14 -7.53
C ASP A 8 -2.44 3.01 -6.49
N TRP A 9 -3.18 3.25 -5.42
CA TRP A 9 -3.30 2.35 -4.28
C TRP A 9 -4.55 1.48 -4.38
N LEU A 10 -4.38 0.17 -4.27
CA LEU A 10 -5.45 -0.82 -4.37
C LEU A 10 -5.40 -1.77 -3.16
N TYR A 11 -6.54 -2.04 -2.57
CA TYR A 11 -6.66 -3.02 -1.50
C TYR A 11 -6.36 -4.44 -2.00
N VAL A 12 -5.66 -5.23 -1.18
CA VAL A 12 -5.11 -6.52 -1.62
C VAL A 12 -6.19 -7.53 -2.03
N ASP A 13 -7.33 -7.59 -1.33
CA ASP A 13 -8.41 -8.52 -1.67
C ASP A 13 -9.11 -8.11 -2.98
N ASP A 14 -9.24 -6.81 -3.24
CA ASP A 14 -9.72 -6.31 -4.52
C ASP A 14 -8.79 -6.73 -5.66
N HIS A 15 -7.47 -6.63 -5.45
CA HIS A 15 -6.48 -7.08 -6.43
C HIS A 15 -6.61 -8.60 -6.68
N ALA A 16 -6.69 -9.40 -5.61
CA ALA A 16 -6.85 -10.86 -5.72
C ALA A 16 -8.16 -11.23 -6.45
N ARG A 17 -9.24 -10.53 -6.13
CA ARG A 17 -10.55 -10.69 -6.79
C ARG A 17 -10.48 -10.32 -8.27
N ALA A 18 -9.77 -9.24 -8.62
CA ALA A 18 -9.55 -8.86 -10.03
C ALA A 18 -8.80 -9.93 -10.80
N LEU A 19 -7.71 -10.49 -10.23
CA LEU A 19 -6.94 -11.56 -10.87
C LEU A 19 -7.80 -12.80 -11.13
N LEU A 20 -8.60 -13.22 -10.15
CA LEU A 20 -9.51 -14.35 -10.30
C LEU A 20 -10.57 -14.05 -11.36
N HIS A 21 -11.14 -12.85 -11.35
CA HIS A 21 -12.15 -12.43 -12.30
C HIS A 21 -11.61 -12.43 -13.74
N VAL A 22 -10.43 -11.88 -13.98
CA VAL A 22 -9.76 -11.92 -15.28
C VAL A 22 -9.47 -13.35 -15.71
N ALA A 23 -9.01 -14.23 -14.80
CA ALA A 23 -8.74 -15.63 -15.14
C ALA A 23 -10.01 -16.40 -15.57
N LEU A 24 -11.16 -16.07 -15.00
CA LEU A 24 -12.42 -16.76 -15.28
C LEU A 24 -13.21 -16.17 -16.45
N THR A 25 -13.14 -14.87 -16.69
CA THR A 25 -14.02 -14.13 -17.62
C THR A 25 -13.27 -13.30 -18.65
N GLY A 26 -11.96 -13.14 -18.50
CA GLY A 26 -11.13 -12.38 -19.44
C GLY A 26 -11.09 -13.02 -20.83
N LYS A 27 -10.96 -12.19 -21.84
CA LYS A 27 -10.81 -12.67 -23.22
C LYS A 27 -9.42 -13.27 -23.42
N ILE A 28 -9.33 -14.39 -24.11
CA ILE A 28 -8.08 -15.06 -24.42
C ILE A 28 -7.15 -14.12 -25.22
N SER A 29 -5.88 -14.08 -24.85
CA SER A 29 -4.84 -13.23 -25.45
C SER A 29 -5.01 -11.73 -25.24
N GLU A 30 -5.90 -11.31 -24.34
CA GLU A 30 -6.04 -9.92 -23.92
C GLU A 30 -5.30 -9.63 -22.61
N THR A 31 -4.92 -8.38 -22.43
CA THR A 31 -4.31 -7.88 -21.20
C THR A 31 -5.25 -6.90 -20.51
N TYR A 32 -5.26 -6.91 -19.18
CA TYR A 32 -6.07 -6.02 -18.36
C TYR A 32 -5.21 -5.35 -17.29
N ASN A 33 -5.25 -4.02 -17.27
CA ASN A 33 -4.68 -3.28 -16.15
C ASN A 33 -5.66 -3.33 -14.98
N ILE A 34 -5.11 -3.52 -13.77
CA ILE A 34 -5.87 -3.52 -12.52
C ILE A 34 -5.40 -2.34 -11.70
N GLY A 35 -6.29 -1.41 -11.37
CA GLY A 35 -6.00 -0.19 -10.63
C GLY A 35 -7.12 0.18 -9.66
N GLY A 36 -6.76 0.98 -8.67
CA GLY A 36 -7.66 1.38 -7.58
C GLY A 36 -8.35 2.73 -7.79
N HIS A 37 -7.95 3.48 -8.82
CA HIS A 37 -8.35 4.89 -9.02
C HIS A 37 -8.03 5.80 -7.82
N ASN A 38 -7.03 5.43 -7.01
CA ASN A 38 -6.63 6.09 -5.78
C ASN A 38 -5.20 6.64 -5.88
N GLU A 39 -4.98 7.62 -6.75
CA GLU A 39 -3.67 8.27 -6.90
C GLU A 39 -3.38 9.19 -5.70
N LEU A 40 -2.56 8.71 -4.78
CA LEU A 40 -2.16 9.45 -3.58
C LEU A 40 -0.64 9.55 -3.47
N GLN A 41 -0.17 10.62 -2.85
CA GLN A 41 1.23 10.76 -2.50
C GLN A 41 1.61 9.81 -1.36
N ASN A 42 2.83 9.29 -1.37
CA ASN A 42 3.31 8.43 -0.28
C ASN A 42 3.18 9.08 1.09
N ILE A 43 3.40 10.39 1.19
CA ILE A 43 3.27 11.11 2.46
C ILE A 43 1.82 11.11 2.98
N GLU A 44 0.83 11.19 2.08
CA GLU A 44 -0.59 11.15 2.45
C GLU A 44 -0.95 9.75 3.00
N VAL A 45 -0.44 8.70 2.38
CA VAL A 45 -0.61 7.32 2.87
C VAL A 45 0.02 7.13 4.24
N VAL A 46 1.27 7.57 4.42
CA VAL A 46 1.98 7.47 5.71
C VAL A 46 1.22 8.23 6.81
N LYS A 47 0.75 9.44 6.54
CA LYS A 47 -0.05 10.21 7.51
C LYS A 47 -1.38 9.54 7.84
N THR A 48 -2.03 8.94 6.84
CA THR A 48 -3.26 8.18 7.08
C THR A 48 -3.01 6.97 7.98
N VAL A 49 -1.93 6.22 7.75
CA VAL A 49 -1.53 5.12 8.65
C VAL A 49 -1.26 5.61 10.06
N CYS A 50 -0.53 6.72 10.22
CA CYS A 50 -0.28 7.32 11.54
C CYS A 50 -1.59 7.70 12.26
N SER A 51 -2.54 8.31 11.53
CA SER A 51 -3.84 8.69 12.10
C SER A 51 -4.64 7.48 12.55
N ILE A 52 -4.68 6.40 11.75
CA ILE A 52 -5.35 5.16 12.11
C ILE A 52 -4.70 4.52 13.34
N LEU A 53 -3.37 4.52 13.42
CA LEU A 53 -2.64 4.01 14.58
C LEU A 53 -2.90 4.86 15.83
N ASP A 54 -3.03 6.18 15.70
CA ASP A 54 -3.40 7.06 16.82
C ASP A 54 -4.77 6.70 17.42
N GLU A 55 -5.71 6.21 16.59
CA GLU A 55 -7.02 5.74 17.03
C GLU A 55 -6.99 4.33 17.64
N LEU A 56 -6.31 3.39 16.96
CA LEU A 56 -6.37 1.96 17.31
C LEU A 56 -5.37 1.55 18.39
N VAL A 57 -4.24 2.25 18.49
CA VAL A 57 -3.14 1.95 19.41
C VAL A 57 -2.80 3.18 20.25
N PRO A 58 -3.63 3.50 21.25
CA PRO A 58 -3.43 4.72 22.06
C PRO A 58 -2.16 4.68 22.92
N SER A 59 -1.69 3.47 23.30
CA SER A 59 -0.43 3.30 24.05
C SER A 59 0.74 3.40 23.09
N LYS A 60 1.38 4.56 23.08
CA LYS A 60 2.55 4.87 22.25
C LYS A 60 3.86 4.64 23.01
N LEU A 61 4.97 4.72 22.26
CA LEU A 61 6.30 4.77 22.86
C LEU A 61 6.48 6.01 23.75
N ASP A 62 7.30 5.91 24.78
CA ASP A 62 7.61 7.05 25.65
C ASP A 62 8.11 8.25 24.85
N GLY A 63 7.52 9.42 25.11
CA GLY A 63 7.85 10.66 24.41
C GLY A 63 7.20 10.84 23.03
N VAL A 64 6.29 9.95 22.64
CA VAL A 64 5.54 10.03 21.38
C VAL A 64 4.07 10.35 21.66
N ASP A 65 3.62 11.55 21.32
CA ASP A 65 2.22 11.95 21.45
C ASP A 65 1.38 11.52 20.24
N LYS A 66 1.98 11.55 19.04
CA LYS A 66 1.35 11.14 17.77
C LYS A 66 2.32 10.32 16.94
N TYR A 67 1.83 9.29 16.27
CA TYR A 67 2.64 8.45 15.36
C TYR A 67 3.28 9.25 14.23
N GLU A 68 2.70 10.36 13.81
CA GLU A 68 3.25 11.25 12.78
C GLU A 68 4.64 11.82 13.17
N GLN A 69 4.95 11.91 14.47
CA GLN A 69 6.28 12.34 14.97
C GLN A 69 7.41 11.36 14.61
N LEU A 70 7.07 10.12 14.27
CA LEU A 70 8.03 9.10 13.86
C LEU A 70 8.39 9.19 12.37
N ILE A 71 7.75 10.08 11.60
CA ILE A 71 8.04 10.24 10.17
C ILE A 71 9.45 10.79 9.99
N THR A 72 10.30 10.02 9.31
CA THR A 72 11.65 10.43 8.96
C THR A 72 11.80 10.55 7.44
N TYR A 73 12.27 11.70 7.00
CA TYR A 73 12.53 11.95 5.57
C TYR A 73 13.91 11.45 5.20
N VAL A 74 13.98 10.62 4.17
CA VAL A 74 15.23 10.08 3.64
C VAL A 74 15.47 10.56 2.21
N GLY A 75 16.73 10.49 1.75
CA GLY A 75 17.07 10.78 0.36
C GLY A 75 16.36 9.82 -0.59
N ASP A 76 16.01 10.30 -1.78
CA ASP A 76 15.40 9.46 -2.81
C ASP A 76 16.45 8.62 -3.53
N ARG A 77 16.04 7.47 -4.09
CA ARG A 77 16.91 6.66 -4.95
C ARG A 77 16.99 7.28 -6.35
N ALA A 78 18.12 7.12 -7.01
CA ALA A 78 18.27 7.54 -8.40
C ALA A 78 17.29 6.75 -9.30
N GLY A 79 16.68 7.43 -10.27
CA GLY A 79 15.73 6.81 -11.21
C GLY A 79 14.39 6.39 -10.60
N HIS A 80 14.01 6.93 -9.45
CA HIS A 80 12.71 6.65 -8.85
C HIS A 80 11.60 7.36 -9.61
N ASP A 81 10.61 6.60 -10.09
CA ASP A 81 9.49 7.16 -10.83
C ASP A 81 8.65 8.09 -9.95
N VAL A 82 8.31 9.25 -10.51
CA VAL A 82 7.55 10.29 -9.79
C VAL A 82 6.06 9.93 -9.68
N ARG A 83 5.54 9.16 -10.65
CA ARG A 83 4.12 8.82 -10.71
C ARG A 83 3.92 7.46 -11.37
N TYR A 84 3.10 6.64 -10.72
CA TYR A 84 2.48 5.46 -11.31
C TYR A 84 0.97 5.68 -11.38
N ALA A 85 0.45 5.87 -12.59
CA ALA A 85 -0.97 5.97 -12.85
C ALA A 85 -1.41 4.76 -13.68
N ILE A 86 -2.53 4.17 -13.31
CA ILE A 86 -3.06 2.98 -13.97
C ILE A 86 -4.41 3.33 -14.60
N ASP A 87 -4.56 3.07 -15.90
CA ASP A 87 -5.85 3.13 -16.57
C ASP A 87 -6.52 1.76 -16.51
N ALA A 88 -7.47 1.60 -15.60
CA ALA A 88 -8.26 0.39 -15.41
C ALA A 88 -9.58 0.40 -16.19
N THR A 89 -9.79 1.33 -17.12
CA THR A 89 -11.04 1.50 -17.87
C THR A 89 -11.45 0.22 -18.64
N LYS A 90 -10.48 -0.54 -19.14
CA LYS A 90 -10.75 -1.74 -19.93
C LYS A 90 -11.38 -2.85 -19.09
N ILE A 91 -10.83 -3.13 -17.91
CA ILE A 91 -11.36 -4.18 -17.02
C ILE A 91 -12.77 -3.80 -16.53
N ASP A 92 -13.00 -2.54 -16.20
CA ASP A 92 -14.33 -2.06 -15.84
C ASP A 92 -15.33 -2.26 -16.98
N LYS A 93 -15.05 -1.75 -18.18
CA LYS A 93 -15.98 -1.82 -19.32
C LYS A 93 -16.22 -3.22 -19.86
N GLU A 94 -15.18 -4.04 -19.95
CA GLU A 94 -15.28 -5.36 -20.58
C GLU A 94 -15.66 -6.47 -19.61
N LEU A 95 -15.26 -6.36 -18.34
CA LEU A 95 -15.50 -7.39 -17.32
C LEU A 95 -16.41 -6.91 -16.19
N ASN A 96 -16.86 -5.65 -16.22
CA ASN A 96 -17.69 -5.05 -15.16
C ASN A 96 -17.05 -5.22 -13.77
N TRP A 97 -15.73 -5.03 -13.70
CA TRP A 97 -14.99 -5.11 -12.44
C TRP A 97 -14.53 -3.72 -11.99
N ALA A 98 -14.78 -3.42 -10.73
CA ALA A 98 -14.25 -2.27 -10.01
C ALA A 98 -13.84 -2.68 -8.59
N PRO A 99 -12.96 -1.90 -7.92
CA PRO A 99 -12.68 -2.11 -6.51
C PRO A 99 -13.94 -1.95 -5.65
N ASP A 100 -14.09 -2.80 -4.64
CA ASP A 100 -15.14 -2.65 -3.62
C ASP A 100 -14.72 -1.67 -2.51
N GLU A 101 -13.41 -1.59 -2.25
CA GLU A 101 -12.86 -0.75 -1.20
C GLU A 101 -12.39 0.60 -1.75
N THR A 102 -12.70 1.66 -0.99
CA THR A 102 -12.02 2.94 -1.17
C THR A 102 -10.63 2.88 -0.54
N PHE A 103 -9.76 3.86 -0.84
CA PHE A 103 -8.47 3.97 -0.13
C PHE A 103 -8.66 4.01 1.39
N ALA A 104 -9.59 4.81 1.89
CA ALA A 104 -9.82 4.97 3.33
C ALA A 104 -10.24 3.66 4.01
N THR A 105 -11.14 2.91 3.40
CA THR A 105 -11.61 1.63 3.97
C THR A 105 -10.58 0.53 3.84
N GLY A 106 -9.89 0.43 2.70
CA GLY A 106 -8.86 -0.57 2.46
C GLY A 106 -7.61 -0.38 3.32
N ILE A 107 -7.12 0.86 3.50
CA ILE A 107 -5.95 1.13 4.35
C ILE A 107 -6.24 0.84 5.82
N LYS A 108 -7.45 1.15 6.29
CA LYS A 108 -7.87 0.82 7.66
C LYS A 108 -7.87 -0.68 7.89
N LYS A 109 -8.51 -1.46 7.03
CA LYS A 109 -8.48 -2.93 7.07
C LYS A 109 -7.06 -3.50 7.05
N THR A 110 -6.18 -2.89 6.25
CA THR A 110 -4.78 -3.30 6.18
C THR A 110 -4.07 -3.08 7.52
N VAL A 111 -4.24 -1.92 8.15
CA VAL A 111 -3.62 -1.63 9.46
C VAL A 111 -4.18 -2.57 10.54
N GLU A 112 -5.50 -2.76 10.59
CA GLU A 112 -6.16 -3.69 11.53
C GLU A 112 -5.61 -5.09 11.37
N TRP A 113 -5.49 -5.58 10.13
CA TRP A 113 -4.94 -6.92 9.87
C TRP A 113 -3.51 -7.09 10.41
N TYR A 114 -2.62 -6.11 10.18
CA TYR A 114 -1.25 -6.17 10.72
C TYR A 114 -1.20 -6.15 12.24
N LEU A 115 -2.09 -5.41 12.89
CA LEU A 115 -2.20 -5.37 14.35
C LEU A 115 -2.69 -6.71 14.94
N GLU A 116 -3.59 -7.38 14.24
CA GLU A 116 -4.14 -8.68 14.66
C GLU A 116 -3.24 -9.87 14.33
N ASN A 117 -2.32 -9.75 13.35
CA ASN A 117 -1.50 -10.84 12.84
C ASN A 117 0.00 -10.70 13.18
N THR A 118 0.32 -10.24 14.38
CA THR A 118 1.71 -10.01 14.83
C THR A 118 2.58 -11.26 14.76
N VAL A 119 2.04 -12.43 15.12
CA VAL A 119 2.76 -13.72 15.03
C VAL A 119 3.17 -14.05 13.60
N TRP A 120 2.33 -13.73 12.62
CA TRP A 120 2.68 -13.89 11.20
C TRP A 120 3.77 -12.92 10.81
N CYS A 121 3.65 -11.65 11.22
CA CYS A 121 4.66 -10.62 10.97
C CYS A 121 6.04 -11.02 11.51
N ASP A 122 6.08 -11.56 12.72
CA ASP A 122 7.33 -12.02 13.36
C ASP A 122 7.95 -13.21 12.61
N ARG A 123 7.13 -14.13 12.10
CA ARG A 123 7.62 -15.27 11.30
C ARG A 123 8.20 -14.86 9.96
N VAL A 124 7.67 -13.82 9.33
CA VAL A 124 8.20 -13.28 8.06
C VAL A 124 9.53 -12.58 8.27
N LYS A 125 9.72 -12.00 9.46
CA LYS A 125 10.99 -11.43 9.89
C LYS A 125 11.86 -12.53 10.52
N ASP A 126 12.48 -13.38 9.70
CA ASP A 126 13.33 -14.51 10.14
C ASP A 126 14.63 -14.08 10.85
N GLY A 127 14.76 -12.82 11.24
CA GLY A 127 15.93 -12.22 11.87
C GLY A 127 17.00 -11.74 10.88
N SER A 128 16.89 -12.04 9.60
CA SER A 128 17.82 -11.57 8.58
C SER A 128 17.54 -10.14 8.13
N TYR A 129 16.26 -9.76 8.08
CA TYR A 129 15.82 -8.42 7.69
C TYR A 129 15.44 -7.59 8.93
N GLN A 130 16.22 -6.53 9.18
CA GLN A 130 16.04 -5.63 10.33
C GLN A 130 15.24 -4.35 9.98
N GLY A 131 14.57 -4.31 8.82
CA GLY A 131 13.87 -3.12 8.35
C GLY A 131 14.80 -2.09 7.68
N GLU A 132 16.03 -2.47 7.36
CA GLU A 132 16.98 -1.62 6.66
C GLU A 132 16.53 -1.34 5.23
N ARG A 133 16.94 -0.20 4.70
CA ARG A 133 16.61 0.20 3.32
C ARG A 133 17.27 -0.75 2.32
N LEU A 134 16.45 -1.49 1.59
CA LEU A 134 16.91 -2.36 0.50
C LEU A 134 17.48 -1.54 -0.68
N GLY A 135 18.52 -2.05 -1.32
CA GLY A 135 19.14 -1.44 -2.50
C GLY A 135 20.17 -0.34 -2.21
N VAL A 136 20.54 -0.12 -0.95
CA VAL A 136 21.68 0.73 -0.58
C VAL A 136 22.93 -0.16 -0.53
N VAL A 137 23.83 0.01 -1.49
CA VAL A 137 25.16 -0.62 -1.41
C VAL A 137 25.92 0.07 -0.27
N LYS A 138 26.22 -0.66 0.81
CA LYS A 138 27.16 -0.18 1.83
C LYS A 138 28.52 -0.09 1.19
N SER A 139 29.01 1.14 0.97
CA SER A 139 30.40 1.43 0.57
C SER A 139 31.35 1.16 1.72
#